data_ca63f46606dd98c105d9a6567dfccbca
#
_entry.id   ca63f46606dd98c105d9a6567dfccbca
#
_cell.length_a   1.000
_cell.length_b   1.000
_cell.length_c   1.000
_cell.angle_alpha   90.00
_cell.angle_beta   90.00
_cell.angle_gamma   90.00
#
_symmetry.space_group_name_H-M   'P 1'
#
loop_
_entity.id
_entity.type
_entity.pdbx_description
1 polymer ?
#
loop_
_entity_poly.entity_id
_entity_poly.type
_entity_poly.pdbx_seq_one_letter_code
_entity_poly.pdbx_strand_id
1 'polypeptide(L)'
;MSATLIILAIVVITALAFDFTNGFHDTANAMATSIATGALKPFTAVAISAVLNLIGAFLSVNVAATVAKGIVNLDQYDVSVPADGDALLMVVFTGLIGGITWNLFTWLLGMPSSSSHALFGGLIGAAFAALGTGGVAWSSIAGKIIIPAIASPFIAALVSACGTALVYWVTNTIPNKVKNEHFRHGQIVTACLVSLAHGTGDAQKTMGVIFLALVAAGEANADSRIPTWVIIGCAVAIAAGTMSGGWRVIRTLGKGLVEIESPQGMAAEATSAAIILTSATGGMALSTTHVSTGSILGTGLGRKGAKVRWGVAMRMVAAWLITLPCAAFVGFVTWWIAKGVGTATNTMIGAIVDLLILLGMVALILIRARRNPVDANNVNEDWDEDSESVDSSMSRREKVAAGVPAGNSPGAAHAVNDVVKDHTALKDN
;
A
#
# COMPACT_ATOMS: atom_id res chain seq x y z
N MET A 1 -29.54 19.28 9.10
CA MET A 1 -28.08 19.32 8.85
C MET A 1 -27.83 20.25 7.70
N SER A 2 -26.84 21.16 7.78
CA SER A 2 -26.43 21.97 6.64
C SER A 2 -25.89 21.11 5.50
N ALA A 3 -25.93 21.58 4.26
CA ALA A 3 -25.37 20.89 3.10
C ALA A 3 -23.86 20.60 3.32
N THR A 4 -23.12 21.56 3.87
CA THR A 4 -21.70 21.44 4.23
C THR A 4 -21.44 20.28 5.18
N LEU A 5 -22.25 20.06 6.21
CA LEU A 5 -22.09 18.94 7.14
C LEU A 5 -22.35 17.57 6.48
N ILE A 6 -23.27 17.53 5.51
CA ILE A 6 -23.51 16.29 4.73
C ILE A 6 -22.30 16.00 3.84
N ILE A 7 -21.77 17.00 3.15
CA ILE A 7 -20.55 16.87 2.32
C ILE A 7 -19.38 16.48 3.20
N LEU A 8 -19.18 17.11 4.35
CA LEU A 8 -18.14 16.73 5.31
C LEU A 8 -18.24 15.25 5.73
N ALA A 9 -19.45 14.78 6.04
CA ALA A 9 -19.67 13.39 6.41
C ALA A 9 -19.28 12.43 5.26
N ILE A 10 -19.64 12.76 4.02
CA ILE A 10 -19.23 12.01 2.82
C ILE A 10 -17.69 11.99 2.70
N VAL A 11 -17.03 13.14 2.87
CA VAL A 11 -15.56 13.25 2.81
C VAL A 11 -14.90 12.41 3.88
N VAL A 12 -15.36 12.48 5.13
CA VAL A 12 -14.81 11.70 6.25
C VAL A 12 -14.96 10.19 6.00
N ILE A 13 -16.14 9.74 5.57
CA ILE A 13 -16.36 8.32 5.25
C ILE A 13 -15.46 7.88 4.10
N THR A 14 -15.31 8.71 3.07
CA THR A 14 -14.44 8.43 1.92
C THR A 14 -12.97 8.41 2.34
N ALA A 15 -12.54 9.30 3.25
CA ALA A 15 -11.19 9.29 3.79
C ALA A 15 -10.91 8.03 4.61
N LEU A 16 -11.84 7.58 5.44
CA LEU A 16 -11.73 6.31 6.16
C LEU A 16 -11.72 5.11 5.21
N ALA A 17 -12.51 5.16 4.12
CA ALA A 17 -12.45 4.16 3.06
C ALA A 17 -11.10 4.16 2.33
N PHE A 18 -10.50 5.34 2.09
CA PHE A 18 -9.13 5.44 1.59
C PHE A 18 -8.15 4.76 2.56
N ASP A 19 -8.23 5.03 3.86
CA ASP A 19 -7.34 4.45 4.87
C ASP A 19 -7.49 2.92 4.95
N PHE A 20 -8.72 2.41 4.83
CA PHE A 20 -8.98 0.98 4.67
C PHE A 20 -8.28 0.42 3.42
N THR A 21 -8.41 1.08 2.26
CA THR A 21 -7.74 0.61 1.03
C THR A 21 -6.23 0.72 1.12
N ASN A 22 -5.70 1.70 1.86
CA ASN A 22 -4.28 1.84 2.16
C ASN A 22 -3.78 0.66 3.02
N GLY A 23 -4.42 0.39 4.16
CA GLY A 23 -4.08 -0.76 5.00
C GLY A 23 -4.13 -2.09 4.25
N PHE A 24 -5.14 -2.26 3.42
CA PHE A 24 -5.32 -3.42 2.56
C PHE A 24 -4.24 -3.56 1.49
N HIS A 25 -3.89 -2.48 0.78
CA HIS A 25 -2.87 -2.48 -0.25
C HIS A 25 -1.46 -2.66 0.34
N ASP A 26 -1.16 -1.96 1.43
CA ASP A 26 0.19 -1.79 1.95
C ASP A 26 0.57 -2.81 3.05
N THR A 27 -0.34 -3.74 3.43
CA THR A 27 0.00 -4.90 4.27
C THR A 27 1.24 -5.65 3.75
N ALA A 28 1.42 -5.67 2.43
CA ALA A 28 2.56 -6.28 1.76
C ALA A 28 3.90 -5.66 2.19
N ASN A 29 3.96 -4.35 2.41
CA ASN A 29 5.18 -3.64 2.79
C ASN A 29 5.75 -4.12 4.13
N ALA A 30 4.87 -4.59 5.03
CA ALA A 30 5.24 -5.07 6.35
C ALA A 30 5.42 -6.59 6.43
N MET A 31 4.64 -7.37 5.67
CA MET A 31 4.51 -8.81 5.91
C MET A 31 4.92 -9.70 4.73
N ALA A 32 5.16 -9.16 3.53
CA ALA A 32 5.46 -9.98 2.36
C ALA A 32 6.72 -10.84 2.54
N THR A 33 7.77 -10.29 3.12
CA THR A 33 9.03 -11.00 3.37
C THR A 33 8.87 -12.11 4.39
N SER A 34 8.20 -11.85 5.52
CA SER A 34 7.96 -12.83 6.59
C SER A 34 7.05 -13.99 6.13
N ILE A 35 6.09 -13.70 5.25
CA ILE A 35 5.22 -14.71 4.64
C ILE A 35 6.03 -15.53 3.61
N ALA A 36 6.82 -14.89 2.77
CA ALA A 36 7.59 -15.54 1.71
C ALA A 36 8.69 -16.47 2.24
N THR A 37 9.35 -16.10 3.35
CA THR A 37 10.35 -16.92 4.03
C THR A 37 9.72 -18.01 4.92
N GLY A 38 8.41 -17.99 5.12
CA GLY A 38 7.71 -18.86 6.05
C GLY A 38 7.97 -18.54 7.53
N ALA A 39 8.51 -17.36 7.86
CA ALA A 39 8.69 -16.94 9.24
C ALA A 39 7.33 -16.82 9.96
N LEU A 40 6.31 -16.32 9.27
CA LEU A 40 4.93 -16.26 9.74
C LEU A 40 3.98 -16.93 8.73
N LYS A 41 2.93 -17.58 9.25
CA LYS A 41 1.82 -18.04 8.43
C LYS A 41 1.04 -16.82 7.90
N PRO A 42 0.50 -16.84 6.67
CA PRO A 42 -0.14 -15.67 6.04
C PRO A 42 -1.18 -15.00 6.93
N PHE A 43 -2.17 -15.74 7.43
CA PHE A 43 -3.22 -15.18 8.28
C PHE A 43 -2.68 -14.61 9.61
N THR A 44 -1.74 -15.31 10.26
CA THR A 44 -1.11 -14.83 11.50
C THR A 44 -0.34 -13.54 11.26
N ALA A 45 0.37 -13.44 10.13
CA ALA A 45 1.11 -12.24 9.76
C ALA A 45 0.20 -11.02 9.63
N VAL A 46 -0.91 -11.11 8.87
CA VAL A 46 -1.83 -9.99 8.70
C VAL A 46 -2.57 -9.64 9.99
N ALA A 47 -2.90 -10.62 10.83
CA ALA A 47 -3.54 -10.37 12.12
C ALA A 47 -2.61 -9.60 13.09
N ILE A 48 -1.35 -10.02 13.20
CA ILE A 48 -0.33 -9.30 14.00
C ILE A 48 -0.14 -7.89 13.44
N SER A 49 -0.01 -7.76 12.11
CA SER A 49 0.17 -6.48 11.46
C SER A 49 -1.00 -5.53 11.70
N ALA A 50 -2.24 -6.03 11.64
CA ALA A 50 -3.44 -5.23 11.89
C ALA A 50 -3.45 -4.64 13.32
N VAL A 51 -3.12 -5.46 14.33
CA VAL A 51 -3.04 -5.00 15.72
C VAL A 51 -1.92 -3.96 15.88
N LEU A 52 -0.76 -4.19 15.27
CA LEU A 52 0.37 -3.27 15.39
C LEU A 52 0.17 -1.98 14.60
N ASN A 53 -0.52 -2.02 13.46
CA ASN A 53 -0.94 -0.82 12.72
C ASN A 53 -1.91 0.02 13.56
N LEU A 54 -2.87 -0.61 14.23
CA LEU A 54 -3.78 0.07 15.15
C LEU A 54 -3.01 0.77 16.27
N ILE A 55 -2.08 0.09 16.93
CA ILE A 55 -1.26 0.66 17.99
C ILE A 55 -0.37 1.78 17.44
N GLY A 56 0.27 1.56 16.30
CA GLY A 56 1.18 2.51 15.64
C GLY A 56 0.50 3.85 15.35
N ALA A 57 -0.77 3.83 14.95
CA ALA A 57 -1.54 5.04 14.64
C ALA A 57 -1.65 6.05 15.80
N PHE A 58 -1.46 5.60 17.05
CA PHE A 58 -1.49 6.45 18.25
C PHE A 58 -0.13 7.03 18.64
N LEU A 59 0.97 6.60 18.03
CA LEU A 59 2.32 6.95 18.48
C LEU A 59 2.76 8.36 18.07
N SER A 60 2.22 8.91 16.97
CA SER A 60 2.58 10.24 16.47
C SER A 60 1.44 10.85 15.66
N VAL A 61 1.46 12.19 15.49
CA VAL A 61 0.58 12.96 14.61
C VAL A 61 1.35 13.96 13.74
N ASN A 62 2.69 13.90 13.72
CA ASN A 62 3.54 14.89 13.06
C ASN A 62 3.36 14.89 11.52
N VAL A 63 3.18 13.72 10.91
CA VAL A 63 2.94 13.58 9.47
C VAL A 63 1.57 14.16 9.10
N ALA A 64 0.56 14.01 9.97
CA ALA A 64 -0.78 14.52 9.71
C ALA A 64 -0.79 16.06 9.56
N ALA A 65 -0.02 16.77 10.40
CA ALA A 65 0.13 18.22 10.28
C ALA A 65 0.79 18.61 8.94
N THR A 66 1.78 17.84 8.49
CA THR A 66 2.43 18.06 7.19
C THR A 66 1.47 17.84 6.02
N VAL A 67 0.62 16.80 6.08
CA VAL A 67 -0.36 16.51 5.01
C VAL A 67 -1.45 17.56 4.98
N ALA A 68 -1.98 17.96 6.13
CA ALA A 68 -3.06 18.96 6.21
C ALA A 68 -2.66 20.32 5.62
N LYS A 69 -1.39 20.73 5.77
CA LYS A 69 -0.91 22.07 5.36
C LYS A 69 0.03 22.06 4.14
N GLY A 70 0.40 20.88 3.62
CA GLY A 70 1.53 20.77 2.70
C GLY A 70 1.20 20.40 1.25
N ILE A 71 -0.07 20.19 0.89
CA ILE A 71 -0.46 19.73 -0.45
C ILE A 71 -1.30 20.78 -1.17
N VAL A 72 -2.40 21.18 -0.55
CA VAL A 72 -3.27 22.25 -1.05
C VAL A 72 -2.78 23.58 -0.51
N ASN A 73 -2.74 24.60 -1.35
CA ASN A 73 -2.39 25.96 -0.94
C ASN A 73 -3.59 26.59 -0.23
N LEU A 74 -3.58 26.56 1.10
CA LEU A 74 -4.68 27.06 1.92
C LEU A 74 -4.83 28.59 1.88
N ASP A 75 -3.78 29.32 1.52
CA ASP A 75 -3.82 30.80 1.40
C ASP A 75 -4.79 31.27 0.30
N GLN A 76 -5.22 30.35 -0.57
CA GLN A 76 -6.19 30.61 -1.64
C GLN A 76 -7.66 30.44 -1.19
N TYR A 77 -7.90 29.99 0.05
CA TYR A 77 -9.23 29.72 0.58
C TYR A 77 -9.47 30.53 1.87
N ASP A 78 -10.51 31.36 1.86
CA ASP A 78 -10.99 31.97 3.09
C ASP A 78 -12.06 31.06 3.73
N VAL A 79 -11.63 30.19 4.63
CA VAL A 79 -12.52 29.23 5.30
C VAL A 79 -13.60 29.90 6.18
N SER A 80 -13.52 31.21 6.42
CA SER A 80 -14.61 31.98 7.03
C SER A 80 -15.77 32.21 6.06
N VAL A 81 -15.52 32.05 4.75
CA VAL A 81 -16.53 32.16 3.69
C VAL A 81 -17.04 30.72 3.37
N PRO A 82 -18.31 30.39 3.63
CA PRO A 82 -18.86 29.06 3.41
C PRO A 82 -18.63 28.49 2.00
N ALA A 83 -18.67 29.34 0.97
CA ALA A 83 -18.45 28.93 -0.41
C ALA A 83 -17.04 28.44 -0.67
N ASP A 84 -16.03 29.05 -0.05
CA ASP A 84 -14.61 28.63 -0.15
C ASP A 84 -14.39 27.36 0.64
N GLY A 85 -15.02 27.21 1.80
CA GLY A 85 -15.00 25.98 2.59
C GLY A 85 -15.59 24.79 1.81
N ASP A 86 -16.76 24.98 1.19
CA ASP A 86 -17.38 23.94 0.35
C ASP A 86 -16.51 23.61 -0.88
N ALA A 87 -15.85 24.59 -1.49
CA ALA A 87 -14.92 24.38 -2.60
C ALA A 87 -13.70 23.53 -2.17
N LEU A 88 -13.13 23.83 -1.00
CA LEU A 88 -12.02 23.06 -0.44
C LEU A 88 -12.44 21.63 -0.06
N LEU A 89 -13.65 21.44 0.50
CA LEU A 89 -14.22 20.11 0.76
C LEU A 89 -14.35 19.29 -0.53
N MET A 90 -14.77 19.90 -1.63
CA MET A 90 -14.86 19.22 -2.92
C MET A 90 -13.49 18.85 -3.48
N VAL A 91 -12.46 19.69 -3.30
CA VAL A 91 -11.07 19.35 -3.65
C VAL A 91 -10.59 18.12 -2.86
N VAL A 92 -10.84 18.10 -1.56
CA VAL A 92 -10.48 16.95 -0.71
C VAL A 92 -11.20 15.67 -1.15
N PHE A 93 -12.52 15.78 -1.39
CA PHE A 93 -13.35 14.67 -1.80
C PHE A 93 -12.90 14.04 -3.12
N THR A 94 -12.78 14.87 -4.16
CA THR A 94 -12.38 14.40 -5.50
C THR A 94 -10.92 13.91 -5.53
N GLY A 95 -10.06 14.51 -4.70
CA GLY A 95 -8.71 14.02 -4.48
C GLY A 95 -8.67 12.62 -3.85
N LEU A 96 -9.51 12.34 -2.87
CA LEU A 96 -9.67 11.00 -2.27
C LEU A 96 -10.17 9.98 -3.30
N ILE A 97 -11.10 10.36 -4.17
CA ILE A 97 -11.56 9.49 -5.28
C ILE A 97 -10.38 9.09 -6.17
N GLY A 98 -9.52 10.06 -6.53
CA GLY A 98 -8.29 9.80 -7.29
C GLY A 98 -7.38 8.78 -6.59
N GLY A 99 -7.15 8.97 -5.29
CA GLY A 99 -6.34 8.09 -4.48
C GLY A 99 -6.89 6.66 -4.36
N ILE A 100 -8.17 6.51 -4.01
CA ILE A 100 -8.84 5.20 -3.87
C ILE A 100 -8.84 4.44 -5.20
N THR A 101 -9.24 5.12 -6.27
CA THR A 101 -9.34 4.51 -7.60
C THR A 101 -7.99 3.96 -8.04
N TRP A 102 -6.91 4.75 -7.89
CA TRP A 102 -5.58 4.31 -8.27
C TRP A 102 -5.05 3.18 -7.37
N ASN A 103 -5.25 3.27 -6.07
CA ASN A 103 -4.87 2.20 -5.12
C ASN A 103 -5.52 0.86 -5.47
N LEU A 104 -6.83 0.86 -5.69
CA LEU A 104 -7.55 -0.36 -6.01
C LEU A 104 -7.19 -0.89 -7.40
N PHE A 105 -6.92 0.00 -8.37
CA PHE A 105 -6.50 -0.41 -9.71
C PHE A 105 -5.13 -1.10 -9.67
N THR A 106 -4.14 -0.52 -8.99
CA THR A 106 -2.81 -1.12 -8.86
C THR A 106 -2.83 -2.40 -8.03
N TRP A 107 -3.65 -2.45 -6.98
CA TRP A 107 -3.88 -3.68 -6.23
C TRP A 107 -4.47 -4.80 -7.11
N LEU A 108 -5.46 -4.49 -7.95
CA LEU A 108 -6.04 -5.47 -8.89
C LEU A 108 -4.97 -6.10 -9.79
N LEU A 109 -3.99 -5.31 -10.22
CA LEU A 109 -2.86 -5.76 -11.03
C LEU A 109 -1.74 -6.41 -10.21
N GLY A 110 -1.86 -6.48 -8.88
CA GLY A 110 -0.78 -6.96 -7.99
C GLY A 110 0.47 -6.08 -8.00
N MET A 111 0.34 -4.83 -8.43
CA MET A 111 1.46 -3.88 -8.55
C MET A 111 1.68 -3.13 -7.25
N PRO A 112 2.86 -3.23 -6.59
CA PRO A 112 3.19 -2.45 -5.41
C PRO A 112 3.41 -0.98 -5.78
N SER A 113 2.33 -0.21 -5.80
CA SER A 113 2.36 1.24 -5.99
C SER A 113 2.39 1.96 -4.64
N SER A 114 2.65 3.27 -4.65
CA SER A 114 2.62 4.06 -3.43
C SER A 114 1.23 4.63 -3.17
N SER A 115 0.54 4.11 -2.14
CA SER A 115 -0.74 4.64 -1.66
C SER A 115 -0.64 6.12 -1.25
N SER A 116 0.49 6.54 -0.68
CA SER A 116 0.77 7.94 -0.36
C SER A 116 0.80 8.82 -1.61
N HIS A 117 1.50 8.38 -2.66
CA HIS A 117 1.55 9.13 -3.92
C HIS A 117 0.19 9.12 -4.64
N ALA A 118 -0.60 8.06 -4.50
CA ALA A 118 -1.97 8.04 -5.01
C ALA A 118 -2.85 9.10 -4.32
N LEU A 119 -2.79 9.20 -2.99
CA LEU A 119 -3.49 10.23 -2.22
C LEU A 119 -3.03 11.64 -2.61
N PHE A 120 -1.73 11.88 -2.60
CA PHE A 120 -1.17 13.19 -2.90
C PHE A 120 -1.43 13.59 -4.35
N GLY A 121 -1.30 12.63 -5.29
CA GLY A 121 -1.63 12.85 -6.69
C GLY A 121 -3.09 13.29 -6.85
N GLY A 122 -4.03 12.54 -6.27
CA GLY A 122 -5.45 12.89 -6.31
C GLY A 122 -5.74 14.30 -5.80
N LEU A 123 -5.17 14.66 -4.63
CA LEU A 123 -5.32 16.00 -4.04
C LEU A 123 -4.68 17.09 -4.93
N ILE A 124 -3.49 16.85 -5.49
CA ILE A 124 -2.82 17.77 -6.41
C ILE A 124 -3.70 18.01 -7.65
N GLY A 125 -4.21 16.92 -8.25
CA GLY A 125 -5.04 17.01 -9.45
C GLY A 125 -6.35 17.78 -9.21
N ALA A 126 -7.02 17.51 -8.10
CA ALA A 126 -8.22 18.21 -7.70
C ALA A 126 -7.96 19.70 -7.39
N ALA A 127 -6.90 20.03 -6.64
CA ALA A 127 -6.52 21.41 -6.34
C ALA A 127 -6.11 22.19 -7.60
N PHE A 128 -5.39 21.53 -8.51
CA PHE A 128 -5.03 22.11 -9.81
C PHE A 128 -6.28 22.36 -10.68
N ALA A 129 -7.24 21.45 -10.67
CA ALA A 129 -8.51 21.64 -11.38
C ALA A 129 -9.32 22.81 -10.82
N ALA A 130 -9.27 23.00 -9.49
CA ALA A 130 -10.01 24.05 -8.80
C ALA A 130 -9.44 25.46 -9.04
N LEU A 131 -8.13 25.62 -8.88
CA LEU A 131 -7.45 26.92 -8.82
C LEU A 131 -6.19 27.02 -9.72
N GLY A 132 -5.99 26.06 -10.64
CA GLY A 132 -4.78 26.02 -11.45
C GLY A 132 -3.51 25.84 -10.61
N THR A 133 -2.40 26.40 -11.07
CA THR A 133 -1.10 26.29 -10.40
C THR A 133 -1.08 26.93 -9.00
N GLY A 134 -1.92 27.93 -8.75
CA GLY A 134 -2.02 28.63 -7.47
C GLY A 134 -2.61 27.76 -6.35
N GLY A 135 -3.46 26.78 -6.68
CA GLY A 135 -4.10 25.90 -5.70
C GLY A 135 -3.17 24.83 -5.09
N VAL A 136 -1.96 24.67 -5.61
CA VAL A 136 -1.04 23.62 -5.24
C VAL A 136 0.21 24.15 -4.55
N ALA A 137 0.58 23.56 -3.42
CA ALA A 137 1.76 23.95 -2.63
C ALA A 137 3.07 23.34 -3.18
N TRP A 138 3.48 23.75 -4.40
CA TRP A 138 4.58 23.12 -5.16
C TRP A 138 5.89 22.98 -4.43
N SER A 139 6.31 23.99 -3.64
CA SER A 139 7.56 23.96 -2.87
C SER A 139 7.52 22.87 -1.79
N SER A 140 6.40 22.74 -1.11
CA SER A 140 6.18 21.69 -0.11
C SER A 140 6.16 20.29 -0.75
N ILE A 141 5.48 20.14 -1.88
CA ILE A 141 5.43 18.89 -2.64
C ILE A 141 6.82 18.49 -3.11
N ALA A 142 7.59 19.40 -3.69
CA ALA A 142 8.96 19.10 -4.13
C ALA A 142 9.84 18.65 -2.96
N GLY A 143 9.83 19.37 -1.84
CA GLY A 143 10.70 19.07 -0.69
C GLY A 143 10.26 17.89 0.17
N LYS A 144 8.93 17.74 0.39
CA LYS A 144 8.41 16.76 1.35
C LYS A 144 7.86 15.47 0.71
N ILE A 145 7.64 15.45 -0.61
CA ILE A 145 7.09 14.30 -1.33
C ILE A 145 8.06 13.82 -2.40
N ILE A 146 8.42 14.67 -3.39
CA ILE A 146 9.19 14.23 -4.56
C ILE A 146 10.62 13.84 -4.21
N ILE A 147 11.35 14.71 -3.49
CA ILE A 147 12.75 14.42 -3.09
C ILE A 147 12.82 13.16 -2.22
N PRO A 148 12.01 13.01 -1.14
CA PRO A 148 11.98 11.77 -0.37
C PRO A 148 11.56 10.55 -1.18
N ALA A 149 10.64 10.69 -2.14
CA ALA A 149 10.19 9.59 -3.00
C ALA A 149 11.32 9.02 -3.85
N ILE A 150 12.19 9.89 -4.37
CA ILE A 150 13.35 9.48 -5.17
C ILE A 150 14.46 8.93 -4.26
N ALA A 151 14.77 9.62 -3.16
CA ALA A 151 15.89 9.27 -2.31
C ALA A 151 15.67 8.00 -1.49
N SER A 152 14.43 7.78 -0.96
CA SER A 152 14.17 6.72 0.00
C SER A 152 14.43 5.31 -0.50
N PRO A 153 14.07 4.88 -1.73
CA PRO A 153 14.35 3.53 -2.18
C PRO A 153 15.85 3.25 -2.33
N PHE A 154 16.65 4.25 -2.73
CA PHE A 154 18.10 4.11 -2.85
C PHE A 154 18.77 4.02 -1.48
N ILE A 155 18.38 4.88 -0.53
CA ILE A 155 18.87 4.83 0.85
C ILE A 155 18.51 3.48 1.48
N ALA A 156 17.26 3.04 1.33
CA ALA A 156 16.79 1.77 1.85
C ALA A 156 17.54 0.58 1.22
N ALA A 157 17.76 0.61 -0.10
CA ALA A 157 18.53 -0.43 -0.79
C ALA A 157 19.99 -0.48 -0.30
N LEU A 158 20.64 0.68 -0.15
CA LEU A 158 22.02 0.74 0.33
C LEU A 158 22.14 0.21 1.76
N VAL A 159 21.31 0.69 2.68
CA VAL A 159 21.36 0.27 4.10
C VAL A 159 21.06 -1.21 4.24
N SER A 160 20.04 -1.70 3.52
CA SER A 160 19.67 -3.11 3.55
C SER A 160 20.71 -4.01 2.89
N ALA A 161 21.37 -3.57 1.82
CA ALA A 161 22.48 -4.29 1.19
C ALA A 161 23.67 -4.43 2.16
N CYS A 162 24.06 -3.32 2.80
CA CYS A 162 25.14 -3.35 3.81
C CYS A 162 24.78 -4.23 5.01
N GLY A 163 23.54 -4.11 5.52
CA GLY A 163 23.05 -4.96 6.62
C GLY A 163 23.04 -6.44 6.27
N THR A 164 22.56 -6.79 5.08
CA THR A 164 22.57 -8.17 4.58
C THR A 164 23.99 -8.69 4.41
N ALA A 165 24.88 -7.93 3.77
CA ALA A 165 26.28 -8.31 3.60
C ALA A 165 26.97 -8.54 4.95
N LEU A 166 26.73 -7.68 5.93
CA LEU A 166 27.25 -7.83 7.29
C LEU A 166 26.75 -9.12 7.96
N VAL A 167 25.42 -9.38 7.89
CA VAL A 167 24.83 -10.61 8.46
C VAL A 167 25.48 -11.85 7.85
N TYR A 168 25.60 -11.92 6.53
CA TYR A 168 26.21 -13.07 5.86
C TYR A 168 27.72 -13.17 6.11
N TRP A 169 28.42 -12.06 6.27
CA TRP A 169 29.84 -12.03 6.61
C TRP A 169 30.10 -12.57 8.03
N VAL A 170 29.34 -12.09 9.03
CA VAL A 170 29.49 -12.53 10.43
C VAL A 170 29.07 -14.00 10.61
N THR A 171 28.08 -14.45 9.83
CA THR A 171 27.54 -15.82 9.94
C THR A 171 28.05 -16.78 8.87
N ASN A 172 29.18 -16.48 8.22
CA ASN A 172 29.69 -17.24 7.08
C ASN A 172 30.04 -18.70 7.43
N THR A 173 30.42 -18.97 8.68
CA THR A 173 30.77 -20.31 9.19
C THR A 173 29.54 -21.12 9.62
N ILE A 174 28.36 -20.51 9.73
CA ILE A 174 27.14 -21.16 10.18
C ILE A 174 26.41 -21.78 8.99
N PRO A 175 26.04 -23.09 9.05
CA PRO A 175 25.28 -23.74 7.99
C PRO A 175 23.96 -22.98 7.70
N ASN A 176 23.56 -22.84 6.42
CA ASN A 176 22.40 -22.07 6.01
C ASN A 176 21.10 -22.50 6.70
N LYS A 177 20.91 -23.80 6.94
CA LYS A 177 19.72 -24.32 7.64
C LYS A 177 19.61 -23.76 9.05
N VAL A 178 20.70 -23.84 9.84
CA VAL A 178 20.77 -23.34 11.22
C VAL A 178 20.60 -21.81 11.24
N LYS A 179 21.27 -21.11 10.31
CA LYS A 179 21.15 -19.67 10.14
C LYS A 179 19.70 -19.24 9.90
N ASN A 180 19.03 -19.84 8.91
CA ASN A 180 17.65 -19.51 8.58
C ASN A 180 16.70 -19.74 9.75
N GLU A 181 16.89 -20.82 10.52
CA GLU A 181 16.06 -21.14 11.68
C GLU A 181 16.20 -20.08 12.80
N HIS A 182 17.41 -19.66 13.12
CA HIS A 182 17.66 -18.63 14.15
C HIS A 182 17.18 -17.25 13.69
N PHE A 183 17.48 -16.85 12.47
CA PHE A 183 17.06 -15.55 11.94
C PHE A 183 15.56 -15.43 11.72
N ARG A 184 14.83 -16.55 11.63
CA ARG A 184 13.36 -16.58 11.55
C ARG A 184 12.71 -15.90 12.76
N HIS A 185 13.22 -16.13 13.98
CA HIS A 185 12.69 -15.45 15.18
C HIS A 185 13.00 -13.95 15.17
N GLY A 186 14.22 -13.57 14.77
CA GLY A 186 14.59 -12.17 14.58
C GLY A 186 13.71 -11.47 13.55
N GLN A 187 13.41 -12.17 12.45
CA GLN A 187 12.53 -11.67 11.40
C GLN A 187 11.10 -11.43 11.88
N ILE A 188 10.54 -12.27 12.75
CA ILE A 188 9.22 -12.03 13.36
C ILE A 188 9.22 -10.70 14.13
N VAL A 189 10.28 -10.42 14.90
CA VAL A 189 10.40 -9.17 15.66
C VAL A 189 10.50 -7.97 14.71
N THR A 190 11.31 -8.05 13.67
CA THR A 190 11.46 -6.94 12.70
C THR A 190 10.19 -6.72 11.88
N ALA A 191 9.46 -7.76 11.51
CA ALA A 191 8.14 -7.65 10.88
C ALA A 191 7.12 -6.92 11.77
N CYS A 192 7.13 -7.22 13.08
CA CYS A 192 6.33 -6.48 14.05
C CYS A 192 6.71 -4.99 14.09
N LEU A 193 8.00 -4.67 14.07
CA LEU A 193 8.48 -3.28 14.05
C LEU A 193 8.08 -2.54 12.77
N VAL A 194 8.16 -3.19 11.60
CA VAL A 194 7.69 -2.58 10.34
C VAL A 194 6.19 -2.30 10.40
N SER A 195 5.39 -3.25 10.93
CA SER A 195 3.94 -3.04 11.05
C SER A 195 3.60 -1.87 11.97
N LEU A 196 4.30 -1.76 13.10
CA LEU A 196 4.15 -0.63 14.01
C LEU A 196 4.54 0.69 13.32
N ALA A 197 5.68 0.69 12.61
CA ALA A 197 6.17 1.83 11.84
C ALA A 197 5.18 2.25 10.73
N HIS A 198 4.62 1.28 10.01
CA HIS A 198 3.64 1.50 8.96
C HIS A 198 2.38 2.19 9.52
N GLY A 199 1.78 1.66 10.58
CA GLY A 199 0.63 2.28 11.24
C GLY A 199 0.93 3.69 11.75
N THR A 200 2.16 3.91 12.28
CA THR A 200 2.60 5.24 12.74
C THR A 200 2.69 6.25 11.59
N GLY A 201 3.14 5.85 10.40
CA GLY A 201 3.31 6.75 9.26
C GLY A 201 2.03 6.94 8.44
N ASP A 202 1.37 5.84 8.10
CA ASP A 202 0.35 5.84 7.06
C ASP A 202 -1.03 6.27 7.55
N ALA A 203 -1.46 5.88 8.74
CA ALA A 203 -2.72 6.37 9.31
C ALA A 203 -2.75 7.90 9.46
N GLN A 204 -1.60 8.52 9.73
CA GLN A 204 -1.49 9.97 9.87
C GLN A 204 -1.80 10.74 8.58
N LYS A 205 -1.56 10.15 7.42
CA LYS A 205 -1.86 10.82 6.14
C LYS A 205 -3.36 11.05 5.99
N THR A 206 -4.15 10.04 6.32
CA THR A 206 -5.61 10.15 6.35
C THR A 206 -6.11 11.05 7.48
N MET A 207 -5.50 10.99 8.67
CA MET A 207 -5.80 11.94 9.75
C MET A 207 -5.61 13.39 9.30
N GLY A 208 -4.54 13.68 8.55
CA GLY A 208 -4.27 15.01 7.99
C GLY A 208 -5.33 15.45 6.98
N VAL A 209 -5.79 14.54 6.13
CA VAL A 209 -6.86 14.82 5.15
C VAL A 209 -8.20 15.06 5.82
N ILE A 210 -8.57 14.24 6.83
CA ILE A 210 -9.82 14.49 7.61
C ILE A 210 -9.72 15.80 8.37
N PHE A 211 -8.56 16.09 8.97
CA PHE A 211 -8.37 17.37 9.66
C PHE A 211 -8.48 18.56 8.71
N LEU A 212 -7.92 18.48 7.50
CA LEU A 212 -8.10 19.48 6.45
C LEU A 212 -9.58 19.67 6.11
N ALA A 213 -10.34 18.59 5.99
CA ALA A 213 -11.77 18.65 5.72
C ALA A 213 -12.56 19.31 6.87
N LEU A 214 -12.18 19.03 8.13
CA LEU A 214 -12.78 19.69 9.30
C LEU A 214 -12.49 21.20 9.31
N VAL A 215 -11.29 21.60 8.95
CA VAL A 215 -10.91 23.02 8.81
C VAL A 215 -11.71 23.66 7.68
N ALA A 216 -11.86 23.01 6.54
CA ALA A 216 -12.66 23.49 5.41
C ALA A 216 -14.13 23.68 5.76
N ALA A 217 -14.68 22.81 6.61
CA ALA A 217 -16.07 22.92 7.07
C ALA A 217 -16.29 23.94 8.21
N GLY A 218 -15.23 24.56 8.72
CA GLY A 218 -15.27 25.45 9.89
C GLY A 218 -15.47 24.74 11.24
N GLU A 219 -15.32 23.39 11.27
CA GLU A 219 -15.48 22.57 12.48
C GLU A 219 -14.16 22.45 13.28
N ALA A 220 -13.04 22.92 12.73
CA ALA A 220 -11.74 22.96 13.39
C ALA A 220 -10.93 24.18 12.95
N ASN A 221 -10.08 24.71 13.84
CA ASN A 221 -9.09 25.73 13.47
C ASN A 221 -7.81 25.04 12.98
N ALA A 222 -7.14 25.63 11.99
CA ALA A 222 -5.92 25.08 11.38
C ALA A 222 -4.76 24.85 12.37
N ASP A 223 -4.77 25.48 13.53
CA ASP A 223 -3.77 25.35 14.59
C ASP A 223 -4.25 24.50 15.77
N SER A 224 -5.47 23.96 15.72
CA SER A 224 -5.99 23.07 16.73
C SER A 224 -5.35 21.68 16.65
N ARG A 225 -5.50 20.90 17.73
CA ARG A 225 -5.07 19.50 17.73
C ARG A 225 -6.05 18.64 16.94
N ILE A 226 -5.53 17.60 16.30
CA ILE A 226 -6.37 16.60 15.65
C ILE A 226 -7.31 15.95 16.66
N PRO A 227 -8.62 15.92 16.41
CA PRO A 227 -9.60 15.32 17.33
C PRO A 227 -9.32 13.82 17.55
N THR A 228 -9.45 13.35 18.77
CA THR A 228 -9.18 11.94 19.13
C THR A 228 -10.02 10.95 18.33
N TRP A 229 -11.26 11.29 17.99
CA TRP A 229 -12.11 10.42 17.17
C TRP A 229 -11.57 10.20 15.77
N VAL A 230 -10.86 11.19 15.20
CA VAL A 230 -10.17 11.06 13.89
C VAL A 230 -9.04 10.04 14.01
N ILE A 231 -8.24 10.14 15.06
CA ILE A 231 -7.14 9.18 15.34
C ILE A 231 -7.69 7.76 15.46
N ILE A 232 -8.74 7.58 16.28
CA ILE A 232 -9.39 6.27 16.48
C ILE A 232 -9.98 5.76 15.16
N GLY A 233 -10.70 6.60 14.41
CA GLY A 233 -11.31 6.22 13.15
C GLY A 233 -10.28 5.73 12.12
N CYS A 234 -9.18 6.47 11.94
CA CYS A 234 -8.09 6.07 11.05
C CYS A 234 -7.37 4.81 11.56
N ALA A 235 -7.09 4.71 12.86
CA ALA A 235 -6.46 3.52 13.44
C ALA A 235 -7.29 2.25 13.19
N VAL A 236 -8.61 2.33 13.35
CA VAL A 236 -9.53 1.21 13.08
C VAL A 236 -9.61 0.92 11.58
N ALA A 237 -9.70 1.95 10.73
CA ALA A 237 -9.82 1.80 9.28
C ALA A 237 -8.58 1.11 8.68
N ILE A 238 -7.37 1.60 9.01
CA ILE A 238 -6.12 1.00 8.51
C ILE A 238 -5.93 -0.44 9.04
N ALA A 239 -6.27 -0.71 10.31
CA ALA A 239 -6.18 -2.04 10.89
C ALA A 239 -7.15 -3.02 10.23
N ALA A 240 -8.40 -2.61 9.99
CA ALA A 240 -9.38 -3.42 9.28
C ALA A 240 -8.97 -3.71 7.83
N GLY A 241 -8.40 -2.72 7.14
CA GLY A 241 -7.81 -2.88 5.82
C GLY A 241 -6.67 -3.89 5.83
N THR A 242 -5.72 -3.74 6.76
CA THR A 242 -4.59 -4.67 6.95
C THR A 242 -5.07 -6.10 7.22
N MET A 243 -6.08 -6.29 8.07
CA MET A 243 -6.64 -7.60 8.38
C MET A 243 -7.28 -8.29 7.16
N SER A 244 -7.77 -7.51 6.18
CA SER A 244 -8.30 -8.04 4.92
C SER A 244 -7.20 -8.67 4.04
N GLY A 245 -5.95 -8.26 4.21
CA GLY A 245 -4.76 -8.77 3.52
C GLY A 245 -4.68 -8.36 2.05
N GLY A 246 -3.57 -7.74 1.65
CA GLY A 246 -3.29 -7.37 0.25
C GLY A 246 -2.62 -8.50 -0.52
N TRP A 247 -3.22 -9.69 -0.58
CA TRP A 247 -2.58 -10.94 -1.03
C TRP A 247 -1.88 -10.83 -2.38
N ARG A 248 -2.46 -10.11 -3.35
CA ARG A 248 -1.85 -9.90 -4.69
C ARG A 248 -0.52 -9.16 -4.60
N VAL A 249 -0.47 -8.09 -3.82
CA VAL A 249 0.74 -7.29 -3.62
C VAL A 249 1.74 -8.02 -2.73
N ILE A 250 1.25 -8.76 -1.70
CA ILE A 250 2.08 -9.63 -0.85
C ILE A 250 2.83 -10.67 -1.70
N ARG A 251 2.15 -11.31 -2.66
CA ARG A 251 2.77 -12.28 -3.57
C ARG A 251 3.88 -11.64 -4.41
N THR A 252 3.62 -10.47 -4.99
CA THR A 252 4.60 -9.75 -5.82
C THR A 252 5.84 -9.35 -5.05
N LEU A 253 5.70 -8.74 -3.86
CA LEU A 253 6.83 -8.31 -3.04
C LEU A 253 7.57 -9.49 -2.41
N GLY A 254 6.85 -10.52 -1.98
CA GLY A 254 7.43 -11.65 -1.27
C GLY A 254 8.15 -12.65 -2.17
N LYS A 255 7.57 -12.95 -3.34
CA LYS A 255 8.07 -13.98 -4.25
C LYS A 255 8.54 -13.42 -5.60
N GLY A 256 7.97 -12.30 -6.04
CA GLY A 256 8.21 -11.77 -7.38
C GLY A 256 9.50 -10.96 -7.53
N LEU A 257 10.06 -10.36 -6.49
CA LEU A 257 11.15 -9.39 -6.60
C LEU A 257 12.54 -9.99 -6.37
N VAL A 258 12.72 -10.70 -5.26
CA VAL A 258 13.99 -11.34 -4.86
C VAL A 258 13.67 -12.70 -4.24
N GLU A 259 14.49 -13.71 -4.52
CA GLU A 259 14.45 -14.96 -3.75
C GLU A 259 15.08 -14.72 -2.37
N ILE A 260 14.21 -14.58 -1.35
CA ILE A 260 14.59 -14.10 -0.02
C ILE A 260 14.61 -15.22 1.02
N GLU A 261 15.64 -15.22 1.88
CA GLU A 261 15.75 -16.06 3.07
C GLU A 261 15.57 -15.24 4.35
N SER A 262 15.36 -15.90 5.51
CA SER A 262 15.08 -15.22 6.78
C SER A 262 16.13 -14.17 7.20
N PRO A 263 17.45 -14.37 7.03
CA PRO A 263 18.44 -13.33 7.31
C PRO A 263 18.26 -12.07 6.47
N GLN A 264 17.91 -12.24 5.18
CA GLN A 264 17.61 -11.13 4.28
C GLN A 264 16.31 -10.44 4.67
N GLY A 265 15.26 -11.24 4.98
CA GLY A 265 13.97 -10.72 5.44
C GLY A 265 14.13 -9.85 6.69
N MET A 266 14.87 -10.33 7.69
CA MET A 266 15.16 -9.56 8.89
C MET A 266 15.91 -8.25 8.58
N ALA A 267 16.90 -8.27 7.70
CA ALA A 267 17.67 -7.07 7.34
C ALA A 267 16.79 -6.05 6.58
N ALA A 268 15.94 -6.51 5.64
CA ALA A 268 15.01 -5.64 4.91
C ALA A 268 13.99 -4.99 5.84
N GLU A 269 13.39 -5.78 6.72
CA GLU A 269 12.37 -5.31 7.67
C GLU A 269 12.97 -4.35 8.71
N ALA A 270 14.14 -4.67 9.28
CA ALA A 270 14.83 -3.78 10.22
C ALA A 270 15.17 -2.42 9.58
N THR A 271 15.67 -2.45 8.34
CA THR A 271 15.95 -1.22 7.56
C THR A 271 14.68 -0.42 7.31
N SER A 272 13.61 -1.09 6.86
CA SER A 272 12.32 -0.45 6.59
C SER A 272 11.74 0.19 7.86
N ALA A 273 11.72 -0.54 8.98
CA ALA A 273 11.23 -0.03 10.26
C ALA A 273 11.99 1.21 10.72
N ALA A 274 13.33 1.17 10.66
CA ALA A 274 14.17 2.29 11.08
C ALA A 274 13.90 3.54 10.24
N ILE A 275 13.85 3.42 8.90
CA ILE A 275 13.63 4.55 7.99
C ILE A 275 12.21 5.11 8.15
N ILE A 276 11.18 4.26 8.21
CA ILE A 276 9.78 4.69 8.31
C ILE A 276 9.54 5.39 9.66
N LEU A 277 10.00 4.82 10.79
CA LEU A 277 9.83 5.44 12.11
C LEU A 277 10.56 6.78 12.22
N THR A 278 11.79 6.85 11.74
CA THR A 278 12.57 8.11 11.75
C THR A 278 11.89 9.17 10.89
N SER A 279 11.36 8.81 9.72
CA SER A 279 10.65 9.75 8.86
C SER A 279 9.33 10.22 9.48
N ALA A 280 8.58 9.31 10.11
CA ALA A 280 7.30 9.64 10.76
C ALA A 280 7.50 10.58 11.96
N THR A 281 8.53 10.37 12.77
CA THR A 281 8.86 11.29 13.88
C THR A 281 9.33 12.66 13.38
N GLY A 282 10.03 12.70 12.23
CA GLY A 282 10.43 13.94 11.55
C GLY A 282 9.30 14.63 10.78
N GLY A 283 8.08 14.09 10.80
CA GLY A 283 6.92 14.64 10.07
C GLY A 283 7.02 14.52 8.55
N MET A 284 7.89 13.66 8.03
CA MET A 284 8.05 13.43 6.59
C MET A 284 7.02 12.40 6.11
N ALA A 285 6.22 12.77 5.10
CA ALA A 285 5.20 11.90 4.51
C ALA A 285 5.80 10.93 3.50
N LEU A 286 6.65 10.01 3.96
CA LEU A 286 7.40 9.07 3.14
C LEU A 286 6.51 7.97 2.56
N SER A 287 6.89 7.40 1.41
CA SER A 287 6.26 6.21 0.85
C SER A 287 6.83 4.94 1.48
N THR A 288 6.02 4.26 2.26
CA THR A 288 6.37 2.97 2.88
C THR A 288 6.67 1.90 1.83
N THR A 289 5.98 1.91 0.68
CA THR A 289 6.21 0.99 -0.45
C THR A 289 7.59 1.21 -1.08
N HIS A 290 8.03 2.46 -1.27
CA HIS A 290 9.37 2.76 -1.81
C HIS A 290 10.46 2.25 -0.88
N VAL A 291 10.31 2.48 0.43
CA VAL A 291 11.26 2.03 1.45
C VAL A 291 11.32 0.50 1.49
N SER A 292 10.18 -0.17 1.62
CA SER A 292 10.14 -1.64 1.72
C SER A 292 10.66 -2.32 0.45
N THR A 293 10.25 -1.85 -0.72
CA THR A 293 10.74 -2.39 -2.00
C THR A 293 12.25 -2.16 -2.17
N GLY A 294 12.72 -0.95 -1.84
CA GLY A 294 14.15 -0.63 -1.85
C GLY A 294 14.94 -1.53 -0.90
N SER A 295 14.44 -1.75 0.32
CA SER A 295 15.05 -2.64 1.30
C SER A 295 15.12 -4.09 0.79
N ILE A 296 14.04 -4.61 0.20
CA ILE A 296 14.01 -5.96 -0.38
C ILE A 296 15.03 -6.09 -1.53
N LEU A 297 15.06 -5.14 -2.45
CA LEU A 297 16.06 -5.10 -3.53
C LEU A 297 17.50 -5.06 -2.98
N GLY A 298 17.73 -4.24 -1.95
CA GLY A 298 19.02 -4.14 -1.28
C GLY A 298 19.51 -5.48 -0.74
N THR A 299 18.62 -6.31 -0.17
CA THR A 299 19.03 -7.62 0.31
C THR A 299 19.52 -8.55 -0.81
N GLY A 300 18.92 -8.44 -2.00
CA GLY A 300 19.38 -9.16 -3.20
C GLY A 300 20.77 -8.71 -3.66
N LEU A 301 21.08 -7.42 -3.52
CA LEU A 301 22.41 -6.88 -3.85
C LEU A 301 23.46 -7.22 -2.78
N GLY A 302 23.06 -7.31 -1.51
CA GLY A 302 23.95 -7.60 -0.38
C GLY A 302 24.34 -9.07 -0.23
N ARG A 303 23.66 -10.01 -0.90
CA ARG A 303 23.94 -11.44 -0.85
C ARG A 303 24.52 -11.94 -2.17
N LYS A 304 25.71 -12.54 -2.14
CA LYS A 304 26.30 -13.19 -3.31
C LYS A 304 25.43 -14.37 -3.79
N GLY A 305 25.10 -14.37 -5.08
CA GLY A 305 24.30 -15.42 -5.71
C GLY A 305 22.77 -15.29 -5.51
N ALA A 306 22.30 -14.23 -4.88
CA ALA A 306 20.86 -13.96 -4.83
C ALA A 306 20.33 -13.62 -6.24
N LYS A 307 19.14 -14.12 -6.54
CA LYS A 307 18.46 -13.83 -7.81
C LYS A 307 17.53 -12.63 -7.63
N VAL A 308 17.81 -11.54 -8.34
CA VAL A 308 16.97 -10.36 -8.44
C VAL A 308 16.25 -10.39 -9.78
N ARG A 309 14.91 -10.29 -9.75
CA ARG A 309 14.10 -10.23 -10.98
C ARG A 309 13.95 -8.77 -11.42
N TRP A 310 14.93 -8.31 -12.20
CA TRP A 310 15.00 -6.92 -12.67
C TRP A 310 13.78 -6.48 -13.49
N GLY A 311 13.14 -7.40 -14.22
CA GLY A 311 11.89 -7.12 -14.96
C GLY A 311 10.77 -6.67 -14.03
N VAL A 312 10.61 -7.36 -12.88
CA VAL A 312 9.63 -6.98 -11.84
C VAL A 312 10.01 -5.64 -11.21
N ALA A 313 11.30 -5.46 -10.86
CA ALA A 313 11.79 -4.20 -10.29
C ALA A 313 11.50 -3.00 -11.21
N MET A 314 11.73 -3.12 -12.50
CA MET A 314 11.46 -2.05 -13.48
C MET A 314 9.96 -1.77 -13.64
N ARG A 315 9.10 -2.79 -13.57
CA ARG A 315 7.63 -2.59 -13.55
C ARG A 315 7.19 -1.81 -12.30
N MET A 316 7.82 -2.08 -11.13
CA MET A 316 7.54 -1.31 -9.91
C MET A 316 7.99 0.16 -10.04
N VAL A 317 9.19 0.41 -10.58
CA VAL A 317 9.66 1.78 -10.83
C VAL A 317 8.71 2.51 -11.80
N ALA A 318 8.26 1.87 -12.86
CA ALA A 318 7.27 2.44 -13.77
C ALA A 318 5.95 2.75 -13.04
N ALA A 319 5.46 1.83 -12.20
CA ALA A 319 4.26 2.05 -11.39
C ALA A 319 4.42 3.27 -10.46
N TRP A 320 5.58 3.45 -9.82
CA TRP A 320 5.84 4.61 -8.96
C TRP A 320 5.80 5.92 -9.73
N LEU A 321 6.42 5.97 -10.92
CA LEU A 321 6.46 7.18 -11.75
C LEU A 321 5.07 7.58 -12.26
N ILE A 322 4.21 6.62 -12.60
CA ILE A 322 2.88 6.91 -13.14
C ILE A 322 1.82 7.10 -12.05
N THR A 323 2.05 6.65 -10.81
CA THR A 323 1.07 6.71 -9.71
C THR A 323 0.58 8.14 -9.45
N LEU A 324 1.50 9.07 -9.22
CA LEU A 324 1.14 10.45 -8.91
C LEU A 324 0.37 11.12 -10.07
N PRO A 325 0.85 11.12 -11.34
CA PRO A 325 0.14 11.73 -12.45
C PRO A 325 -1.21 11.05 -12.77
N CYS A 326 -1.31 9.72 -12.66
CA CYS A 326 -2.57 9.04 -12.94
C CYS A 326 -3.62 9.30 -11.86
N ALA A 327 -3.26 9.26 -10.58
CA ALA A 327 -4.16 9.63 -9.51
C ALA A 327 -4.58 11.11 -9.60
N ALA A 328 -3.64 12.00 -9.99
CA ALA A 328 -3.93 13.41 -10.25
C ALA A 328 -4.93 13.59 -11.40
N PHE A 329 -4.78 12.83 -12.48
CA PHE A 329 -5.72 12.87 -13.59
C PHE A 329 -7.13 12.46 -13.15
N VAL A 330 -7.27 11.41 -12.36
CA VAL A 330 -8.59 10.99 -11.84
C VAL A 330 -9.18 12.08 -10.93
N GLY A 331 -8.41 12.63 -9.98
CA GLY A 331 -8.86 13.71 -9.11
C GLY A 331 -9.25 14.98 -9.88
N PHE A 332 -8.49 15.31 -10.93
CA PHE A 332 -8.80 16.42 -11.83
C PHE A 332 -10.13 16.22 -12.56
N VAL A 333 -10.35 15.05 -13.16
CA VAL A 333 -11.56 14.75 -13.93
C VAL A 333 -12.79 14.74 -13.03
N THR A 334 -12.72 14.07 -11.87
CA THR A 334 -13.83 14.00 -10.92
C THR A 334 -14.19 15.39 -10.38
N TRP A 335 -13.21 16.26 -10.11
CA TRP A 335 -13.50 17.63 -9.72
C TRP A 335 -14.31 18.40 -10.79
N TRP A 336 -13.96 18.24 -12.07
CA TRP A 336 -14.73 18.87 -13.15
C TRP A 336 -16.12 18.29 -13.30
N ILE A 337 -16.32 16.99 -13.06
CA ILE A 337 -17.65 16.36 -13.05
C ILE A 337 -18.48 16.95 -11.90
N ALA A 338 -17.94 16.94 -10.67
CA ALA A 338 -18.62 17.50 -9.51
C ALA A 338 -19.00 18.95 -9.70
N LYS A 339 -18.08 19.78 -10.23
CA LYS A 339 -18.30 21.19 -10.52
C LYS A 339 -19.37 21.38 -11.59
N GLY A 340 -19.29 20.64 -12.70
CA GLY A 340 -20.27 20.74 -13.79
C GLY A 340 -21.68 20.37 -13.35
N VAL A 341 -21.85 19.31 -12.61
CA VAL A 341 -23.13 18.91 -12.01
C VAL A 341 -23.57 19.91 -10.94
N GLY A 342 -22.63 20.32 -10.07
CA GLY A 342 -22.93 21.27 -8.98
C GLY A 342 -23.39 22.64 -9.45
N THR A 343 -22.80 23.15 -10.54
CA THR A 343 -23.25 24.45 -11.14
C THR A 343 -24.61 24.36 -11.82
N ALA A 344 -24.94 23.18 -12.38
CA ALA A 344 -26.25 22.94 -13.00
C ALA A 344 -27.37 22.67 -11.96
N THR A 345 -26.99 22.27 -10.73
CA THR A 345 -27.91 21.84 -9.68
C THR A 345 -27.56 22.49 -8.33
N ASN A 346 -26.75 21.80 -7.54
CA ASN A 346 -26.09 22.28 -6.32
C ASN A 346 -24.88 21.40 -5.97
N THR A 347 -23.98 21.89 -5.11
CA THR A 347 -22.72 21.22 -4.72
C THR A 347 -22.95 19.82 -4.15
N MET A 348 -24.01 19.63 -3.36
CA MET A 348 -24.33 18.33 -2.76
C MET A 348 -24.67 17.28 -3.81
N ILE A 349 -25.42 17.64 -4.85
CA ILE A 349 -25.74 16.71 -5.96
C ILE A 349 -24.45 16.35 -6.73
N GLY A 350 -23.56 17.33 -6.96
CA GLY A 350 -22.24 17.06 -7.53
C GLY A 350 -21.45 16.04 -6.72
N ALA A 351 -21.41 16.19 -5.39
CA ALA A 351 -20.75 15.25 -4.50
C ALA A 351 -21.40 13.84 -4.54
N ILE A 352 -22.71 13.76 -4.58
CA ILE A 352 -23.43 12.47 -4.67
C ILE A 352 -23.13 11.76 -6.00
N VAL A 353 -23.10 12.48 -7.12
CA VAL A 353 -22.76 11.90 -8.43
C VAL A 353 -21.36 11.32 -8.41
N ASP A 354 -20.38 12.04 -7.88
CA ASP A 354 -19.01 11.55 -7.76
C ASP A 354 -18.89 10.35 -6.81
N LEU A 355 -19.65 10.35 -5.71
CA LEU A 355 -19.72 9.18 -4.82
C LEU A 355 -20.27 7.94 -5.56
N LEU A 356 -21.29 8.09 -6.38
CA LEU A 356 -21.83 6.99 -7.19
C LEU A 356 -20.83 6.50 -8.24
N ILE A 357 -20.06 7.41 -8.85
CA ILE A 357 -18.96 7.06 -9.77
C ILE A 357 -17.90 6.24 -9.01
N LEU A 358 -17.47 6.69 -7.83
CA LEU A 358 -16.51 5.95 -7.01
C LEU A 358 -17.02 4.55 -6.67
N LEU A 359 -18.27 4.45 -6.18
CA LEU A 359 -18.86 3.15 -5.83
C LEU A 359 -18.96 2.23 -7.05
N GLY A 360 -19.30 2.76 -8.23
CA GLY A 360 -19.31 2.01 -9.49
C GLY A 360 -17.93 1.50 -9.87
N MET A 361 -16.89 2.34 -9.78
CA MET A 361 -15.50 1.93 -10.04
C MET A 361 -15.02 0.87 -9.05
N VAL A 362 -15.27 1.05 -7.76
CA VAL A 362 -14.95 0.06 -6.72
C VAL A 362 -15.63 -1.27 -7.00
N ALA A 363 -16.93 -1.26 -7.32
CA ALA A 363 -17.69 -2.46 -7.64
C ALA A 363 -17.10 -3.19 -8.86
N LEU A 364 -16.76 -2.48 -9.94
CA LEU A 364 -16.13 -3.05 -11.14
C LEU A 364 -14.79 -3.71 -10.82
N ILE A 365 -13.93 -3.04 -10.03
CA ILE A 365 -12.62 -3.57 -9.62
C ILE A 365 -12.80 -4.84 -8.79
N LEU A 366 -13.72 -4.83 -7.81
CA LEU A 366 -13.98 -5.99 -6.95
C LEU A 366 -14.58 -7.18 -7.72
N ILE A 367 -15.49 -6.92 -8.66
CA ILE A 367 -16.04 -7.97 -9.55
C ILE A 367 -14.91 -8.58 -10.40
N ARG A 368 -14.04 -7.74 -10.95
CA ARG A 368 -12.88 -8.20 -11.72
C ARG A 368 -11.92 -9.03 -10.87
N ALA A 369 -11.66 -8.60 -9.64
CA ALA A 369 -10.77 -9.28 -8.70
C ALA A 369 -11.28 -10.70 -8.33
N ARG A 370 -12.59 -10.91 -8.28
CA ARG A 370 -13.18 -12.23 -7.97
C ARG A 370 -12.95 -13.29 -9.05
N ARG A 371 -12.58 -12.90 -10.28
CA ARG A 371 -12.34 -13.84 -11.38
C ARG A 371 -11.06 -14.64 -11.19
N ASN A 372 -10.01 -14.01 -10.62
CA ASN A 372 -8.71 -14.64 -10.32
C ASN A 372 -8.33 -14.34 -8.87
N PRO A 373 -8.87 -15.08 -7.88
CA PRO A 373 -8.63 -14.79 -6.47
C PRO A 373 -7.20 -15.15 -6.07
N VAL A 374 -6.53 -14.24 -5.37
CA VAL A 374 -5.31 -14.51 -4.62
C VAL A 374 -5.66 -14.38 -3.14
N ASP A 375 -5.37 -15.41 -2.36
CA ASP A 375 -5.70 -15.51 -0.94
C ASP A 375 -4.53 -16.06 -0.10
N ALA A 376 -4.77 -16.26 1.20
CA ALA A 376 -3.76 -16.77 2.13
C ALA A 376 -3.25 -18.18 1.79
N ASN A 377 -3.97 -18.96 0.99
CA ASN A 377 -3.61 -20.34 0.68
C ASN A 377 -2.69 -20.42 -0.54
N ASN A 378 -2.83 -19.49 -1.49
CA ASN A 378 -2.09 -19.49 -2.75
C ASN A 378 -1.03 -18.35 -2.86
N VAL A 379 -0.90 -17.51 -1.85
CA VAL A 379 0.04 -16.36 -1.85
C VAL A 379 1.51 -16.77 -1.95
N ASN A 380 1.86 -17.99 -1.54
CA ASN A 380 3.22 -18.55 -1.57
C ASN A 380 3.45 -19.53 -2.74
N GLU A 381 2.52 -19.67 -3.67
CA GLU A 381 2.75 -20.46 -4.88
C GLU A 381 3.95 -19.89 -5.67
N ASP A 382 4.69 -20.77 -6.36
CA ASP A 382 5.88 -20.37 -7.08
C ASP A 382 5.57 -19.25 -8.09
N TRP A 383 6.47 -18.27 -8.13
CA TRP A 383 6.37 -17.15 -9.06
C TRP A 383 6.84 -17.60 -10.45
N ASP A 384 5.91 -17.68 -11.38
CA ASP A 384 6.18 -18.01 -12.78
C ASP A 384 5.93 -16.74 -13.62
N GLU A 385 6.99 -16.13 -14.17
CA GLU A 385 6.86 -14.92 -15.01
C GLU A 385 6.01 -15.17 -16.26
N ASP A 386 6.06 -16.39 -16.81
CA ASP A 386 5.31 -16.77 -17.99
C ASP A 386 3.82 -17.02 -17.68
N SER A 387 3.49 -17.41 -16.43
CA SER A 387 2.11 -17.63 -16.01
C SER A 387 1.32 -16.32 -15.84
N GLU A 388 1.99 -15.21 -15.53
CA GLU A 388 1.32 -13.91 -15.35
C GLU A 388 0.79 -13.34 -16.67
N SER A 389 1.47 -13.61 -17.79
CA SER A 389 1.01 -13.21 -19.13
C SER A 389 -0.13 -14.08 -19.68
N VAL A 390 -0.21 -15.34 -19.25
CA VAL A 390 -1.23 -16.31 -19.67
C VAL A 390 -2.43 -16.32 -18.70
N ASP A 391 -2.22 -16.07 -17.41
CA ASP A 391 -3.23 -16.17 -16.36
C ASP A 391 -4.25 -15.03 -16.35
N SER A 392 -3.98 -13.93 -17.02
CA SER A 392 -4.95 -12.85 -17.16
C SER A 392 -6.16 -13.21 -18.05
N SER A 393 -6.11 -14.32 -18.79
CA SER A 393 -7.11 -14.70 -19.77
C SER A 393 -7.78 -16.06 -19.60
N MET A 394 -7.23 -16.99 -18.78
CA MET A 394 -7.74 -18.37 -18.67
C MET A 394 -8.11 -18.80 -17.24
N SER A 395 -9.26 -19.44 -17.07
CA SER A 395 -9.66 -20.05 -15.81
C SER A 395 -8.91 -21.38 -15.56
N ARG A 396 -8.83 -21.84 -14.29
CA ARG A 396 -8.15 -23.12 -13.94
C ARG A 396 -8.66 -24.33 -14.74
N ARG A 397 -9.95 -24.33 -15.13
CA ARG A 397 -10.54 -25.40 -15.96
C ARG A 397 -10.06 -25.33 -17.41
N GLU A 398 -9.83 -24.13 -17.94
CA GLU A 398 -9.31 -23.94 -19.30
C GLU A 398 -7.83 -24.32 -19.39
N LYS A 399 -7.03 -24.12 -18.31
CA LYS A 399 -5.63 -24.56 -18.24
C LYS A 399 -5.49 -26.08 -18.28
N VAL A 400 -6.34 -26.79 -17.54
CA VAL A 400 -6.36 -28.26 -17.56
C VAL A 400 -6.79 -28.77 -18.93
N ALA A 401 -7.73 -28.11 -19.61
CA ALA A 401 -8.17 -28.45 -20.95
C ALA A 401 -7.13 -28.14 -22.05
N ALA A 402 -6.27 -27.12 -21.81
CA ALA A 402 -5.19 -26.73 -22.72
C ALA A 402 -3.89 -27.54 -22.54
N GLY A 403 -3.85 -28.50 -21.63
CA GLY A 403 -2.68 -29.37 -21.42
C GLY A 403 -1.50 -28.66 -20.73
N VAL A 404 -1.71 -27.52 -20.09
CA VAL A 404 -0.70 -26.81 -19.30
C VAL A 404 -0.41 -27.62 -18.03
N PRO A 405 0.84 -28.06 -17.76
CA PRO A 405 1.15 -28.87 -16.58
C PRO A 405 0.78 -28.08 -15.32
N ALA A 406 -0.02 -28.71 -14.45
CA ALA A 406 -0.22 -28.17 -13.10
C ALA A 406 1.15 -28.10 -12.42
N GLY A 407 1.57 -26.90 -12.00
CA GLY A 407 2.83 -26.67 -11.30
C GLY A 407 2.98 -27.71 -10.17
N ASN A 408 4.16 -28.28 -10.06
CA ASN A 408 4.50 -29.33 -9.09
C ASN A 408 4.22 -28.87 -7.66
N SER A 409 3.08 -29.26 -7.12
CA SER A 409 2.87 -29.19 -5.67
C SER A 409 3.73 -30.25 -4.99
N PRO A 410 4.51 -29.95 -3.94
CA PRO A 410 5.35 -30.92 -3.23
C PRO A 410 4.59 -32.13 -2.66
N GLY A 411 3.26 -32.10 -2.62
CA GLY A 411 2.40 -33.21 -2.20
C GLY A 411 2.15 -34.28 -3.26
N ALA A 412 2.40 -34.00 -4.55
CA ALA A 412 2.14 -34.97 -5.62
C ALA A 412 3.26 -36.03 -5.76
N ALA A 413 4.48 -35.71 -5.32
CA ALA A 413 5.61 -36.63 -5.38
C ALA A 413 5.50 -37.82 -4.40
N HIS A 414 4.77 -37.66 -3.28
CA HIS A 414 4.50 -38.77 -2.35
C HIS A 414 3.41 -39.73 -2.83
N ALA A 415 2.38 -39.23 -3.52
CA ALA A 415 1.30 -40.07 -3.99
C ALA A 415 1.69 -40.98 -5.18
N VAL A 416 2.63 -40.55 -6.02
CA VAL A 416 3.12 -41.36 -7.15
C VAL A 416 4.04 -42.47 -6.70
N ASN A 417 4.83 -42.25 -5.64
CA ASN A 417 5.74 -43.29 -5.10
C ASN A 417 4.99 -44.42 -4.34
N ASP A 418 3.82 -44.12 -3.77
CA ASP A 418 3.01 -45.14 -3.10
C ASP A 418 2.24 -46.02 -4.10
N VAL A 419 1.80 -45.47 -5.24
CA VAL A 419 1.13 -46.22 -6.31
C VAL A 419 2.12 -47.14 -7.06
N VAL A 420 3.40 -46.74 -7.21
CA VAL A 420 4.42 -47.57 -7.86
C VAL A 420 4.91 -48.72 -6.97
N LYS A 421 4.87 -48.57 -5.64
CA LYS A 421 5.23 -49.65 -4.71
C LYS A 421 4.15 -50.74 -4.62
N ASP A 422 2.89 -50.42 -4.78
CA ASP A 422 1.79 -51.40 -4.76
C ASP A 422 1.71 -52.27 -6.04
N HIS A 423 2.24 -51.80 -7.18
CA HIS A 423 2.27 -52.57 -8.42
C HIS A 423 3.44 -53.53 -8.55
N THR A 424 4.52 -53.37 -7.72
CA THR A 424 5.65 -54.30 -7.69
C THR A 424 5.45 -55.49 -6.74
N ALA A 425 4.52 -55.37 -5.77
CA ALA A 425 4.24 -56.46 -4.81
C ALA A 425 3.28 -57.53 -5.34
N LEU A 426 2.73 -57.39 -6.55
CA LEU A 426 1.76 -58.33 -7.16
C LEU A 426 2.37 -59.18 -8.30
N LYS A 427 3.69 -59.20 -8.48
CA LYS A 427 4.37 -60.03 -9.51
C LYS A 427 5.25 -61.17 -9.00
N ASP A 428 5.34 -61.35 -7.69
CA ASP A 428 6.07 -62.48 -7.11
C ASP A 428 5.14 -63.26 -6.14
N ASN A 429 4.14 -63.97 -6.72
CA ASN A 429 3.49 -65.15 -6.18
C ASN A 429 2.79 -65.90 -7.32
#